data_34cde4c32adf3bcf584652806a2901da
#
_entry.id   34cde4c32adf3bcf584652806a2901da
#
_cell.length_a   1.000
_cell.length_b   1.000
_cell.length_c   1.000
_cell.angle_alpha   90.00
_cell.angle_beta   90.00
_cell.angle_gamma   90.00
#
_symmetry.space_group_name_H-M   'P 1'
#
loop_
_entity.id
_entity.type
_entity.pdbx_description
1 polymer ?
#
loop_
_entity_poly.entity_id
_entity_poly.type
_entity_poly.pdbx_seq_one_letter_code
_entity_poly.pdbx_strand_id
1 'polypeptide(L)'
;QGASIAAAVALPGAVAAQGRPVLKAGDQKGGLRALLEAAGGLEGLGYDIQWSEFPAAAPLAEALNAAAVDSGPIGDAPLIFALAAGTRVKAIGANRSDSYGTAVLVRPDSPLKTAADLKGKSIATNRGSIGHYVTLKAITSAGLKPDEVNIRFLAPADAKLALTQGSVDAWATWEPYTALAEVSRHARVLVSGRGLLPGLSYLAATDAAIAAKRPVLQDFLQRVVKAQLWSYRNVDAYSAALARIIGIPPEAAKLQFERRQQKWVAIDAQVIADQQGTADFYRQVGLIKQPLDVKGTFDTGFGVAG
;
A
#
# COMPACT_ATOMS: atom_id res chain seq x y z
N GLN A 1 -42.17 32.71 63.22
CA GLN A 1 -41.37 31.55 62.76
C GLN A 1 -41.93 31.13 61.39
N GLY A 2 -41.26 31.56 60.34
CA GLY A 2 -41.58 31.21 58.94
C GLY A 2 -40.32 30.61 58.32
N ALA A 3 -40.39 29.33 58.02
CA ALA A 3 -39.31 28.61 57.30
C ALA A 3 -39.50 28.77 55.78
N SER A 4 -38.57 29.44 55.13
CA SER A 4 -38.51 29.49 53.66
C SER A 4 -37.77 28.28 53.11
N ILE A 5 -38.51 27.49 52.35
CA ILE A 5 -37.95 26.36 51.62
C ILE A 5 -37.43 26.90 50.25
N ALA A 6 -36.12 26.95 50.06
CA ALA A 6 -35.52 27.24 48.78
C ALA A 6 -35.53 26.00 47.92
N ALA A 7 -36.33 25.99 46.85
CA ALA A 7 -36.29 24.92 45.83
C ALA A 7 -35.07 25.13 44.91
N ALA A 8 -34.14 24.20 44.96
CA ALA A 8 -33.02 24.18 43.99
C ALA A 8 -33.53 23.67 42.64
N VAL A 9 -33.57 24.56 41.65
CA VAL A 9 -33.85 24.21 40.25
C VAL A 9 -32.56 23.64 39.66
N ALA A 10 -32.54 22.32 39.44
CA ALA A 10 -31.45 21.65 38.70
C ALA A 10 -31.56 22.05 37.21
N LEU A 11 -30.61 22.78 36.71
CA LEU A 11 -30.46 23.05 35.28
C LEU A 11 -30.06 21.74 34.57
N PRO A 12 -30.73 21.37 33.46
CA PRO A 12 -30.28 20.23 32.68
C PRO A 12 -28.88 20.51 32.12
N GLY A 13 -27.91 19.66 32.44
CA GLY A 13 -26.56 19.75 31.93
C GLY A 13 -26.58 19.77 30.40
N ALA A 14 -25.99 20.81 29.79
CA ALA A 14 -25.77 20.90 28.37
C ALA A 14 -24.91 19.69 27.96
N VAL A 15 -25.51 18.73 27.25
CA VAL A 15 -24.77 17.69 26.51
C VAL A 15 -23.97 18.44 25.46
N ALA A 16 -22.68 18.61 25.71
CA ALA A 16 -21.75 19.12 24.70
C ALA A 16 -21.90 18.24 23.48
N ALA A 17 -22.32 18.77 22.36
CA ALA A 17 -22.34 18.08 21.10
C ALA A 17 -20.88 17.63 20.80
N GLN A 18 -20.61 16.36 21.05
CA GLN A 18 -19.32 15.77 20.67
C GLN A 18 -19.22 15.95 19.16
N GLY A 19 -18.20 16.71 18.71
CA GLY A 19 -17.91 16.87 17.29
C GLY A 19 -17.77 15.50 16.62
N ARG A 20 -18.10 15.42 15.32
CA ARG A 20 -17.96 14.16 14.57
C ARG A 20 -16.54 13.62 14.73
N PRO A 21 -16.37 12.31 14.91
CA PRO A 21 -15.03 11.71 14.91
C PRO A 21 -14.28 12.05 13.63
N VAL A 22 -12.97 12.23 13.73
CA VAL A 22 -12.11 12.49 12.56
C VAL A 22 -11.18 11.31 12.37
N LEU A 23 -11.19 10.73 11.16
CA LEU A 23 -10.21 9.75 10.71
C LEU A 23 -9.12 10.46 9.90
N LYS A 24 -7.89 10.45 10.38
CA LYS A 24 -6.73 10.91 9.61
C LYS A 24 -6.25 9.77 8.72
N ALA A 25 -6.59 9.81 7.43
CA ALA A 25 -6.27 8.76 6.48
C ALA A 25 -5.07 9.16 5.62
N GLY A 26 -4.00 8.36 5.68
CA GLY A 26 -2.93 8.42 4.71
C GLY A 26 -3.28 7.67 3.45
N ASP A 27 -2.83 8.13 2.30
CA ASP A 27 -3.02 7.44 1.02
C ASP A 27 -1.85 7.72 0.06
N GLN A 28 -1.81 6.97 -1.03
CA GLN A 28 -0.95 7.25 -2.18
C GLN A 28 -1.80 7.65 -3.38
N LYS A 29 -1.22 8.40 -4.31
CA LYS A 29 -1.92 8.87 -5.50
C LYS A 29 -2.62 7.72 -6.24
N GLY A 30 -3.92 7.83 -6.43
CA GLY A 30 -4.72 6.79 -7.08
C GLY A 30 -5.05 5.60 -6.20
N GLY A 31 -4.89 5.72 -4.87
CA GLY A 31 -5.17 4.67 -3.89
C GLY A 31 -6.61 4.63 -3.41
N LEU A 32 -6.77 4.51 -2.09
CA LEU A 32 -8.09 4.29 -1.45
C LEU A 32 -9.05 5.46 -1.64
N ARG A 33 -8.53 6.70 -1.59
CA ARG A 33 -9.35 7.89 -1.79
C ARG A 33 -9.98 7.90 -3.18
N ALA A 34 -9.18 7.66 -4.22
CA ALA A 34 -9.66 7.61 -5.60
C ALA A 34 -10.72 6.51 -5.80
N LEU A 35 -10.51 5.34 -5.18
CA LEU A 35 -11.45 4.23 -5.20
C LEU A 35 -12.78 4.61 -4.53
N LEU A 36 -12.73 5.16 -3.33
CA LEU A 36 -13.91 5.57 -2.56
C LEU A 36 -14.68 6.70 -3.24
N GLU A 37 -14.00 7.71 -3.77
CA GLU A 37 -14.62 8.81 -4.52
C GLU A 37 -15.34 8.29 -5.77
N ALA A 38 -14.70 7.42 -6.56
CA ALA A 38 -15.29 6.85 -7.77
C ALA A 38 -16.52 5.97 -7.49
N ALA A 39 -16.51 5.24 -6.37
CA ALA A 39 -17.59 4.33 -5.99
C ALA A 39 -18.71 4.98 -5.17
N GLY A 40 -18.65 6.29 -4.87
CA GLY A 40 -19.59 6.95 -3.95
C GLY A 40 -19.44 6.48 -2.50
N GLY A 41 -18.31 5.86 -2.16
CA GLY A 41 -18.07 5.24 -0.84
C GLY A 41 -17.91 6.25 0.30
N LEU A 42 -17.84 7.55 0.00
CA LEU A 42 -17.74 8.63 1.00
C LEU A 42 -19.09 9.21 1.41
N GLU A 43 -20.18 8.75 0.82
CA GLU A 43 -21.51 9.23 1.16
C GLU A 43 -21.99 8.65 2.50
N GLY A 44 -22.76 9.41 3.27
CA GLY A 44 -23.37 8.98 4.52
C GLY A 44 -22.37 8.59 5.61
N LEU A 45 -21.17 9.15 5.63
CA LEU A 45 -20.18 8.92 6.69
C LEU A 45 -20.69 9.45 8.03
N GLY A 46 -20.51 8.70 9.11
CA GLY A 46 -20.72 9.12 10.49
C GLY A 46 -19.54 9.86 11.11
N TYR A 47 -18.46 10.08 10.36
CA TYR A 47 -17.22 10.73 10.76
C TYR A 47 -16.65 11.54 9.59
N ASP A 48 -15.69 12.39 9.86
CA ASP A 48 -14.98 13.17 8.85
C ASP A 48 -13.66 12.48 8.51
N ILE A 49 -13.20 12.57 7.25
CA ILE A 49 -11.91 12.05 6.82
C ILE A 49 -10.98 13.20 6.47
N GLN A 50 -9.85 13.25 7.15
CA GLN A 50 -8.74 14.13 6.81
C GLN A 50 -7.70 13.34 6.03
N TRP A 51 -7.62 13.59 4.71
CA TRP A 51 -6.70 12.91 3.82
C TRP A 51 -5.32 13.56 3.81
N SER A 52 -4.29 12.71 3.78
CA SER A 52 -2.89 13.09 3.52
C SER A 52 -2.34 12.18 2.43
N GLU A 53 -1.85 12.75 1.32
CA GLU A 53 -1.29 12.00 0.20
C GLU A 53 0.23 11.91 0.30
N PHE A 54 0.78 10.73 0.06
CA PHE A 54 2.20 10.44 0.11
C PHE A 54 2.71 9.87 -1.23
N PRO A 55 3.92 10.21 -1.65
CA PRO A 55 4.48 9.75 -2.92
C PRO A 55 4.87 8.28 -2.92
N ALA A 56 5.07 7.67 -1.75
CA ALA A 56 5.50 6.28 -1.59
C ALA A 56 5.15 5.74 -0.20
N ALA A 57 5.33 4.43 -0.01
CA ALA A 57 5.04 3.76 1.26
C ALA A 57 5.95 4.19 2.42
N ALA A 58 7.21 4.56 2.17
CA ALA A 58 8.14 4.94 3.23
C ALA A 58 7.69 6.22 3.98
N PRO A 59 7.41 7.36 3.31
CA PRO A 59 6.90 8.54 4.02
C PRO A 59 5.51 8.32 4.64
N LEU A 60 4.66 7.45 4.09
CA LEU A 60 3.41 7.05 4.75
C LEU A 60 3.68 6.28 6.05
N ALA A 61 4.64 5.34 6.04
CA ALA A 61 5.04 4.61 7.24
C ALA A 61 5.62 5.53 8.32
N GLU A 62 6.40 6.54 7.94
CA GLU A 62 6.89 7.58 8.86
C GLU A 62 5.75 8.39 9.47
N ALA A 63 4.74 8.77 8.68
CA ALA A 63 3.56 9.48 9.16
C ALA A 63 2.71 8.62 10.11
N LEU A 64 2.57 7.32 9.85
CA LEU A 64 1.94 6.35 10.77
C LEU A 64 2.74 6.26 12.07
N ASN A 65 4.07 6.13 12.00
CA ASN A 65 4.93 6.05 13.17
C ASN A 65 4.86 7.31 14.05
N ALA A 66 4.75 8.47 13.43
CA ALA A 66 4.58 9.76 14.11
C ALA A 66 3.15 10.03 14.58
N ALA A 67 2.19 9.11 14.34
CA ALA A 67 0.75 9.31 14.56
C ALA A 67 0.17 10.56 13.86
N ALA A 68 0.83 11.03 12.80
CA ALA A 68 0.33 12.10 11.95
C ALA A 68 -0.89 11.65 11.14
N VAL A 69 -0.98 10.35 10.82
CA VAL A 69 -2.15 9.69 10.27
C VAL A 69 -2.55 8.50 11.15
N ASP A 70 -3.83 8.16 11.17
CA ASP A 70 -4.40 7.04 11.93
C ASP A 70 -4.28 5.70 11.19
N SER A 71 -4.44 5.74 9.87
CA SER A 71 -4.50 4.55 9.01
C SER A 71 -4.07 4.88 7.58
N GLY A 72 -3.60 3.85 6.85
CA GLY A 72 -3.25 3.98 5.45
C GLY A 72 -2.89 2.65 4.79
N PRO A 73 -2.91 2.58 3.44
CA PRO A 73 -2.55 1.39 2.71
C PRO A 73 -1.03 1.21 2.66
N ILE A 74 -0.55 -0.01 2.90
CA ILE A 74 0.87 -0.33 2.85
C ILE A 74 1.07 -1.74 2.27
N GLY A 75 2.05 -1.90 1.40
CA GLY A 75 2.43 -3.21 0.86
C GLY A 75 3.10 -4.10 1.93
N ASP A 76 3.15 -5.40 1.67
CA ASP A 76 3.77 -6.40 2.54
C ASP A 76 5.23 -6.09 2.87
N ALA A 77 6.04 -5.90 1.85
CA ALA A 77 7.46 -5.61 1.99
C ALA A 77 7.74 -4.25 2.67
N PRO A 78 7.11 -3.12 2.26
CA PRO A 78 7.21 -1.86 3.00
C PRO A 78 6.79 -1.95 4.46
N LEU A 79 5.73 -2.73 4.77
CA LEU A 79 5.31 -2.95 6.16
C LEU A 79 6.40 -3.63 6.99
N ILE A 80 7.02 -4.69 6.46
CA ILE A 80 8.14 -5.37 7.14
C ILE A 80 9.29 -4.39 7.39
N PHE A 81 9.64 -3.57 6.41
CA PHE A 81 10.71 -2.59 6.54
C PHE A 81 10.40 -1.55 7.63
N ALA A 82 9.16 -1.07 7.67
CA ALA A 82 8.68 -0.15 8.71
C ALA A 82 8.67 -0.77 10.11
N LEU A 83 8.15 -1.99 10.24
CA LEU A 83 8.11 -2.72 11.51
C LEU A 83 9.52 -2.99 12.05
N ALA A 84 10.45 -3.38 11.20
CA ALA A 84 11.86 -3.57 11.57
C ALA A 84 12.54 -2.27 12.01
N ALA A 85 12.04 -1.11 11.53
CA ALA A 85 12.47 0.21 11.99
C ALA A 85 11.77 0.69 13.29
N GLY A 86 10.87 -0.11 13.87
CA GLY A 86 10.19 0.17 15.13
C GLY A 86 8.83 0.85 15.00
N THR A 87 8.26 0.95 13.81
CA THR A 87 6.92 1.52 13.58
C THR A 87 5.84 0.70 14.30
N ARG A 88 5.00 1.36 15.10
CA ARG A 88 3.93 0.73 15.89
C ARG A 88 2.59 0.81 15.16
N VAL A 89 2.35 -0.17 14.31
CA VAL A 89 1.10 -0.32 13.54
C VAL A 89 0.68 -1.78 13.50
N LYS A 90 -0.59 -2.01 13.23
CA LYS A 90 -1.13 -3.33 12.92
C LYS A 90 -1.84 -3.31 11.58
N ALA A 91 -1.71 -4.38 10.83
CA ALA A 91 -2.58 -4.64 9.69
C ALA A 91 -3.98 -5.02 10.20
N ILE A 92 -4.99 -4.25 9.78
CA ILE A 92 -6.39 -4.44 10.17
C ILE A 92 -7.23 -5.02 9.02
N GLY A 93 -6.70 -5.06 7.81
CA GLY A 93 -7.29 -5.68 6.63
C GLY A 93 -6.19 -6.10 5.67
N ALA A 94 -6.37 -7.23 5.00
CA ALA A 94 -5.46 -7.77 4.01
C ALA A 94 -6.10 -7.76 2.63
N ASN A 95 -5.29 -7.45 1.62
CA ASN A 95 -5.66 -7.45 0.22
C ASN A 95 -4.65 -8.32 -0.55
N ARG A 96 -5.15 -9.23 -1.38
CA ARG A 96 -4.33 -9.99 -2.34
C ARG A 96 -4.52 -9.45 -3.74
N SER A 97 -3.44 -9.41 -4.49
CA SER A 97 -3.44 -9.01 -5.90
C SER A 97 -2.52 -9.91 -6.73
N ASP A 98 -2.76 -9.94 -8.02
CA ASP A 98 -1.76 -10.44 -8.96
C ASP A 98 -0.57 -9.47 -8.99
N SER A 99 0.61 -10.00 -8.76
CA SER A 99 1.85 -9.20 -8.66
C SER A 99 2.50 -8.94 -10.02
N TYR A 100 1.83 -9.17 -11.15
CA TYR A 100 2.41 -8.96 -12.48
C TYR A 100 2.97 -7.55 -12.65
N GLY A 101 2.22 -6.56 -12.24
CA GLY A 101 2.58 -5.14 -12.37
C GLY A 101 3.63 -4.64 -11.39
N THR A 102 4.07 -5.47 -10.43
CA THR A 102 5.28 -5.24 -9.65
C THR A 102 6.42 -5.93 -10.40
N ALA A 103 7.29 -5.17 -11.05
CA ALA A 103 8.17 -5.74 -12.06
C ALA A 103 9.53 -5.04 -12.15
N VAL A 104 10.50 -5.77 -12.67
CA VAL A 104 11.77 -5.23 -13.19
C VAL A 104 11.57 -4.94 -14.67
N LEU A 105 11.74 -3.69 -15.04
CA LEU A 105 11.56 -3.17 -16.39
C LEU A 105 12.93 -2.88 -17.03
N VAL A 106 13.00 -3.07 -18.34
CA VAL A 106 14.15 -2.67 -19.17
C VAL A 106 13.68 -1.87 -20.38
N ARG A 107 14.57 -1.12 -21.02
CA ARG A 107 14.24 -0.45 -22.27
C ARG A 107 13.79 -1.47 -23.34
N PRO A 108 12.97 -1.06 -24.30
CA PRO A 108 12.45 -1.98 -25.34
C PRO A 108 13.57 -2.66 -26.15
N ASP A 109 14.65 -1.93 -26.43
CA ASP A 109 15.82 -2.37 -27.18
C ASP A 109 16.89 -3.10 -26.34
N SER A 110 16.65 -3.25 -25.03
CA SER A 110 17.60 -3.92 -24.13
C SER A 110 17.86 -5.37 -24.55
N PRO A 111 19.11 -5.83 -24.55
CA PRO A 111 19.46 -7.23 -24.86
C PRO A 111 19.10 -8.19 -23.72
N LEU A 112 18.77 -7.68 -22.52
CA LEU A 112 18.44 -8.51 -21.35
C LEU A 112 17.13 -9.29 -21.59
N LYS A 113 17.14 -10.59 -21.31
CA LYS A 113 16.01 -11.49 -21.54
C LYS A 113 15.50 -12.16 -20.27
N THR A 114 16.35 -12.33 -19.26
CA THR A 114 16.08 -13.07 -18.03
C THR A 114 16.60 -12.33 -16.81
N ALA A 115 16.20 -12.77 -15.62
CA ALA A 115 16.76 -12.25 -14.36
C ALA A 115 18.25 -12.52 -14.20
N ALA A 116 18.78 -13.60 -14.80
CA ALA A 116 20.21 -13.93 -14.76
C ALA A 116 21.06 -12.90 -15.49
N ASP A 117 20.52 -12.25 -16.52
CA ASP A 117 21.20 -11.21 -17.29
C ASP A 117 21.40 -9.91 -16.49
N LEU A 118 20.80 -9.80 -15.31
CA LEU A 118 20.97 -8.68 -14.40
C LEU A 118 22.31 -8.68 -13.67
N LYS A 119 23.11 -9.76 -13.78
CA LYS A 119 24.45 -9.81 -13.20
C LYS A 119 25.33 -8.66 -13.68
N GLY A 120 25.90 -7.92 -12.74
CA GLY A 120 26.73 -6.74 -13.01
C GLY A 120 25.98 -5.50 -13.51
N LYS A 121 24.64 -5.57 -13.63
CA LYS A 121 23.80 -4.47 -14.14
C LYS A 121 23.38 -3.52 -13.04
N SER A 122 23.04 -2.30 -13.44
CA SER A 122 22.49 -1.27 -12.56
C SER A 122 20.96 -1.29 -12.59
N ILE A 123 20.35 -1.35 -11.41
CA ILE A 123 18.89 -1.43 -11.24
C ILE A 123 18.44 -0.27 -10.35
N ALA A 124 17.60 0.62 -10.88
CA ALA A 124 16.99 1.68 -10.09
C ALA A 124 15.74 1.19 -9.39
N THR A 125 15.57 1.53 -8.12
CA THR A 125 14.34 1.28 -7.36
C THR A 125 14.27 2.17 -6.12
N ASN A 126 13.11 2.24 -5.46
CA ASN A 126 12.97 2.95 -4.19
C ASN A 126 13.32 2.03 -3.01
N ARG A 127 14.15 2.52 -2.07
CA ARG A 127 14.59 1.73 -0.91
C ARG A 127 13.40 1.27 -0.06
N GLY A 128 13.37 0.01 0.32
CA GLY A 128 12.33 -0.58 1.15
C GLY A 128 10.96 -0.72 0.48
N SER A 129 10.86 -0.42 -0.82
CA SER A 129 9.62 -0.55 -1.59
C SER A 129 9.39 -1.98 -2.07
N ILE A 130 8.19 -2.22 -2.60
CA ILE A 130 7.87 -3.47 -3.29
C ILE A 130 8.74 -3.68 -4.54
N GLY A 131 9.20 -2.59 -5.20
CA GLY A 131 10.17 -2.65 -6.29
C GLY A 131 11.55 -3.15 -5.83
N HIS A 132 11.99 -2.74 -4.63
CA HIS A 132 13.21 -3.30 -4.03
C HIS A 132 13.04 -4.80 -3.74
N TYR A 133 11.87 -5.20 -3.21
CA TYR A 133 11.55 -6.58 -2.93
C TYR A 133 11.54 -7.46 -4.19
N VAL A 134 10.87 -7.04 -5.26
CA VAL A 134 10.85 -7.80 -6.52
C VAL A 134 12.24 -7.91 -7.14
N THR A 135 13.07 -6.87 -7.03
CA THR A 135 14.47 -6.92 -7.49
C THR A 135 15.21 -8.06 -6.80
N LEU A 136 15.21 -8.08 -5.47
CA LEU A 136 15.91 -9.09 -4.69
C LEU A 136 15.36 -10.50 -4.93
N LYS A 137 14.04 -10.66 -5.01
CA LYS A 137 13.42 -11.94 -5.35
C LYS A 137 13.81 -12.43 -6.75
N ALA A 138 13.80 -11.53 -7.74
CA ALA A 138 14.17 -11.87 -9.12
C ALA A 138 15.63 -12.34 -9.21
N ILE A 139 16.57 -11.57 -8.65
CA ILE A 139 17.99 -11.93 -8.73
C ILE A 139 18.31 -13.20 -7.92
N THR A 140 17.78 -13.35 -6.70
CA THR A 140 18.02 -14.54 -5.90
C THR A 140 17.40 -15.80 -6.50
N SER A 141 16.21 -15.70 -7.13
CA SER A 141 15.61 -16.82 -7.86
C SER A 141 16.41 -17.24 -9.10
N ALA A 142 17.20 -16.34 -9.67
CA ALA A 142 18.14 -16.62 -10.75
C ALA A 142 19.52 -17.09 -10.26
N GLY A 143 19.68 -17.34 -8.95
CA GLY A 143 20.94 -17.79 -8.35
C GLY A 143 21.98 -16.68 -8.15
N LEU A 144 21.61 -15.42 -8.32
CA LEU A 144 22.49 -14.28 -8.07
C LEU A 144 22.44 -13.83 -6.62
N LYS A 145 23.55 -13.30 -6.12
CA LYS A 145 23.61 -12.64 -4.82
C LYS A 145 23.27 -11.14 -4.96
N PRO A 146 22.78 -10.47 -3.90
CA PRO A 146 22.49 -9.04 -3.94
C PRO A 146 23.67 -8.15 -4.33
N ASP A 147 24.88 -8.53 -3.98
CA ASP A 147 26.12 -7.82 -4.29
C ASP A 147 26.64 -8.04 -5.74
N GLU A 148 26.03 -8.94 -6.49
CA GLU A 148 26.33 -9.15 -7.91
C GLU A 148 25.56 -8.19 -8.84
N VAL A 149 24.71 -7.31 -8.30
CA VAL A 149 23.99 -6.26 -9.02
C VAL A 149 24.20 -4.91 -8.36
N ASN A 150 24.07 -3.83 -9.13
CA ASN A 150 24.23 -2.46 -8.62
C ASN A 150 22.87 -1.82 -8.38
N ILE A 151 22.32 -1.95 -7.17
CA ILE A 151 21.02 -1.33 -6.84
C ILE A 151 21.24 0.16 -6.54
N ARG A 152 20.56 1.02 -7.32
CA ARG A 152 20.52 2.47 -7.13
C ARG A 152 19.18 2.89 -6.57
N PHE A 153 19.19 3.53 -5.40
CA PHE A 153 17.96 3.97 -4.74
C PHE A 153 17.58 5.36 -5.23
N LEU A 154 16.51 5.40 -6.02
CA LEU A 154 15.93 6.60 -6.63
C LEU A 154 14.43 6.65 -6.39
N ALA A 155 13.86 7.87 -6.35
CA ALA A 155 12.43 8.04 -6.39
C ALA A 155 11.85 7.55 -7.74
N PRO A 156 10.58 7.15 -7.82
CA PRO A 156 10.02 6.57 -9.04
C PRO A 156 10.19 7.42 -10.31
N ALA A 157 10.03 8.74 -10.20
CA ALA A 157 10.20 9.65 -11.33
C ALA A 157 11.65 9.70 -11.82
N ASP A 158 12.61 9.76 -10.89
CA ASP A 158 14.04 9.78 -11.20
C ASP A 158 14.51 8.44 -11.75
N ALA A 159 13.99 7.32 -11.20
CA ALA A 159 14.28 5.98 -11.69
C ALA A 159 13.78 5.77 -13.13
N LYS A 160 12.56 6.25 -13.45
CA LYS A 160 12.04 6.28 -14.83
C LYS A 160 12.97 7.05 -15.76
N LEU A 161 13.37 8.25 -15.36
CA LEU A 161 14.27 9.11 -16.15
C LEU A 161 15.61 8.42 -16.36
N ALA A 162 16.21 7.84 -15.33
CA ALA A 162 17.48 7.13 -15.38
C ALA A 162 17.44 5.95 -16.36
N LEU A 163 16.33 5.16 -16.37
CA LEU A 163 16.15 4.10 -17.35
C LEU A 163 16.04 4.65 -18.77
N THR A 164 15.24 5.68 -18.99
CA THR A 164 15.01 6.27 -20.31
C THR A 164 16.31 6.85 -20.90
N GLN A 165 17.13 7.48 -20.06
CA GLN A 165 18.42 8.04 -20.45
C GLN A 165 19.56 7.00 -20.56
N GLY A 166 19.31 5.76 -20.17
CA GLY A 166 20.33 4.70 -20.15
C GLY A 166 21.35 4.82 -19.02
N SER A 167 21.09 5.65 -18.01
CA SER A 167 21.94 5.77 -16.82
C SER A 167 21.84 4.56 -15.89
N VAL A 168 20.79 3.75 -16.05
CA VAL A 168 20.62 2.44 -15.44
C VAL A 168 20.14 1.43 -16.49
N ASP A 169 20.44 0.15 -16.27
CA ASP A 169 20.07 -0.93 -17.18
C ASP A 169 18.61 -1.37 -16.98
N ALA A 170 18.10 -1.27 -15.74
CA ALA A 170 16.77 -1.69 -15.36
C ALA A 170 16.14 -0.75 -14.32
N TRP A 171 14.83 -0.82 -14.23
CA TRP A 171 14.02 -0.11 -13.24
C TRP A 171 13.01 -1.06 -12.62
N ALA A 172 13.07 -1.25 -11.32
CA ALA A 172 12.09 -2.05 -10.59
C ALA A 172 11.04 -1.14 -9.93
N THR A 173 9.77 -1.39 -10.25
CA THR A 173 8.66 -0.53 -9.90
C THR A 173 7.34 -1.30 -9.76
N TRP A 174 6.24 -0.58 -9.65
CA TRP A 174 4.88 -1.10 -9.43
C TRP A 174 3.84 -0.27 -10.18
N GLU A 175 2.56 -0.66 -10.09
CA GLU A 175 1.47 0.10 -10.71
C GLU A 175 1.22 1.45 -10.03
N PRO A 176 0.90 2.51 -10.77
CA PRO A 176 0.62 2.55 -12.22
C PRO A 176 1.86 2.70 -13.11
N TYR A 177 3.06 2.79 -12.55
CA TYR A 177 4.28 3.09 -13.30
C TYR A 177 4.62 2.02 -14.34
N THR A 178 4.37 0.74 -14.01
CA THR A 178 4.61 -0.36 -14.95
C THR A 178 3.68 -0.26 -16.16
N ALA A 179 2.37 -0.08 -15.94
CA ALA A 179 1.42 0.09 -17.04
C ALA A 179 1.73 1.32 -17.89
N LEU A 180 2.10 2.45 -17.25
CA LEU A 180 2.50 3.67 -17.96
C LEU A 180 3.71 3.44 -18.86
N ALA A 181 4.73 2.72 -18.37
CA ALA A 181 5.93 2.45 -19.12
C ALA A 181 5.67 1.54 -20.33
N GLU A 182 4.78 0.55 -20.17
CA GLU A 182 4.39 -0.37 -21.25
C GLU A 182 3.52 0.32 -22.30
N VAL A 183 2.46 1.03 -21.89
CA VAL A 183 1.54 1.74 -22.80
C VAL A 183 2.29 2.82 -23.59
N SER A 184 3.19 3.56 -22.94
CA SER A 184 4.02 4.56 -23.61
C SER A 184 5.19 3.98 -24.40
N ARG A 185 5.35 2.64 -24.37
CA ARG A 185 6.46 1.92 -25.03
C ARG A 185 7.86 2.39 -24.63
N HIS A 186 8.02 2.94 -23.44
CA HIS A 186 9.31 3.36 -22.91
C HIS A 186 10.07 2.22 -22.24
N ALA A 187 9.36 1.18 -21.83
CA ALA A 187 9.97 0.00 -21.24
C ALA A 187 9.11 -1.25 -21.49
N ARG A 188 9.71 -2.40 -21.28
CA ARG A 188 9.04 -3.70 -21.23
C ARG A 188 9.38 -4.43 -19.94
N VAL A 189 8.49 -5.32 -19.53
CA VAL A 189 8.73 -6.19 -18.38
C VAL A 189 9.84 -7.20 -18.73
N LEU A 190 10.88 -7.25 -17.90
CA LEU A 190 11.91 -8.28 -17.93
C LEU A 190 11.51 -9.43 -16.99
N VAL A 191 11.16 -9.09 -15.75
CA VAL A 191 10.71 -10.04 -14.72
C VAL A 191 9.53 -9.44 -14.00
N SER A 192 8.42 -10.17 -13.92
CA SER A 192 7.27 -9.79 -13.11
C SER A 192 7.34 -10.40 -11.72
N GLY A 193 6.61 -9.81 -10.76
CA GLY A 193 6.47 -10.38 -9.41
C GLY A 193 5.54 -11.58 -9.34
N ARG A 194 4.83 -11.92 -10.42
CA ARG A 194 3.94 -13.08 -10.47
C ARG A 194 4.73 -14.36 -10.20
N GLY A 195 4.29 -15.14 -9.22
CA GLY A 195 4.99 -16.34 -8.78
C GLY A 195 6.24 -16.11 -7.90
N LEU A 196 6.68 -14.84 -7.75
CA LEU A 196 7.80 -14.46 -6.89
C LEU A 196 7.34 -13.81 -5.59
N LEU A 197 6.24 -13.05 -5.63
CA LEU A 197 5.72 -12.27 -4.53
C LEU A 197 4.35 -12.81 -4.08
N PRO A 198 4.02 -12.75 -2.79
CA PRO A 198 2.72 -13.19 -2.28
C PRO A 198 1.55 -12.29 -2.72
N GLY A 199 1.84 -11.10 -3.26
CA GLY A 199 0.84 -10.15 -3.72
C GLY A 199 0.01 -9.53 -2.60
N LEU A 200 0.55 -9.45 -1.39
CA LEU A 200 -0.14 -8.91 -0.23
C LEU A 200 0.05 -7.41 -0.09
N SER A 201 -1.01 -6.76 0.33
CA SER A 201 -1.00 -5.41 0.87
C SER A 201 -2.04 -5.29 1.99
N TYR A 202 -1.94 -4.25 2.78
CA TYR A 202 -2.72 -4.11 4.00
C TYR A 202 -3.33 -2.73 4.12
N LEU A 203 -4.45 -2.64 4.81
CA LEU A 203 -4.81 -1.43 5.53
C LEU A 203 -4.16 -1.52 6.90
N ALA A 204 -3.20 -0.65 7.18
CA ALA A 204 -2.55 -0.56 8.48
C ALA A 204 -3.18 0.56 9.30
N ALA A 205 -3.20 0.40 10.63
CA ALA A 205 -3.64 1.43 11.55
C ALA A 205 -2.70 1.48 12.77
N THR A 206 -2.57 2.66 13.37
CA THR A 206 -1.79 2.83 14.60
C THR A 206 -2.49 2.19 15.79
N ASP A 207 -1.75 1.70 16.78
CA ASP A 207 -2.33 1.13 18.01
C ASP A 207 -3.25 2.14 18.71
N ALA A 208 -2.90 3.42 18.71
CA ALA A 208 -3.72 4.49 19.29
C ALA A 208 -5.06 4.66 18.55
N ALA A 209 -5.04 4.64 17.21
CA ALA A 209 -6.27 4.73 16.41
C ALA A 209 -7.14 3.49 16.60
N ILE A 210 -6.56 2.30 16.67
CA ILE A 210 -7.29 1.05 16.94
C ILE A 210 -8.00 1.14 18.29
N ALA A 211 -7.31 1.62 19.33
CA ALA A 211 -7.89 1.75 20.66
C ALA A 211 -9.01 2.80 20.72
N ALA A 212 -8.82 3.96 20.07
CA ALA A 212 -9.74 5.09 20.19
C ALA A 212 -10.87 5.12 19.14
N LYS A 213 -10.64 4.52 17.95
CA LYS A 213 -11.50 4.71 16.75
C LYS A 213 -11.87 3.40 16.07
N ARG A 214 -11.86 2.27 16.76
CA ARG A 214 -12.15 0.95 16.16
C ARG A 214 -13.43 0.92 15.31
N PRO A 215 -14.60 1.45 15.75
CA PRO A 215 -15.80 1.46 14.90
C PRO A 215 -15.62 2.26 13.61
N VAL A 216 -14.92 3.38 13.66
CA VAL A 216 -14.59 4.22 12.48
C VAL A 216 -13.70 3.46 11.51
N LEU A 217 -12.64 2.82 12.01
CA LEU A 217 -11.71 2.01 11.20
C LEU A 217 -12.41 0.81 10.57
N GLN A 218 -13.35 0.18 11.30
CA GLN A 218 -14.13 -0.94 10.78
C GLN A 218 -15.07 -0.51 9.65
N ASP A 219 -15.80 0.62 9.82
CA ASP A 219 -16.65 1.18 8.76
C ASP A 219 -15.81 1.59 7.53
N PHE A 220 -14.67 2.25 7.76
CA PHE A 220 -13.75 2.64 6.69
C PHE A 220 -13.27 1.43 5.89
N LEU A 221 -12.80 0.37 6.55
CA LEU A 221 -12.37 -0.87 5.91
C LEU A 221 -13.52 -1.50 5.08
N GLN A 222 -14.72 -1.57 5.62
CA GLN A 222 -15.87 -2.13 4.91
C GLN A 222 -16.25 -1.30 3.68
N ARG A 223 -16.16 0.03 3.76
CA ARG A 223 -16.38 0.90 2.59
C ARG A 223 -15.34 0.67 1.50
N VAL A 224 -14.09 0.52 1.89
CA VAL A 224 -13.01 0.17 0.95
C VAL A 224 -13.27 -1.18 0.27
N VAL A 225 -13.68 -2.19 1.03
CA VAL A 225 -14.05 -3.51 0.48
C VAL A 225 -15.20 -3.40 -0.52
N LYS A 226 -16.28 -2.70 -0.16
CA LYS A 226 -17.45 -2.48 -1.03
C LYS A 226 -17.07 -1.71 -2.30
N ALA A 227 -16.25 -0.66 -2.18
CA ALA A 227 -15.77 0.11 -3.31
C ALA A 227 -14.91 -0.73 -4.25
N GLN A 228 -14.06 -1.62 -3.70
CA GLN A 228 -13.27 -2.56 -4.51
C GLN A 228 -14.16 -3.54 -5.29
N LEU A 229 -15.19 -4.10 -4.65
CA LEU A 229 -16.15 -4.97 -5.33
C LEU A 229 -16.92 -4.22 -6.43
N TRP A 230 -17.33 -2.98 -6.15
CA TRP A 230 -17.97 -2.12 -7.15
C TRP A 230 -17.05 -1.87 -8.35
N SER A 231 -15.77 -1.58 -8.12
CA SER A 231 -14.82 -1.24 -9.18
C SER A 231 -14.63 -2.38 -10.19
N TYR A 232 -14.61 -3.64 -9.74
CA TYR A 232 -14.52 -4.80 -10.64
C TYR A 232 -15.83 -5.13 -11.38
N ARG A 233 -16.96 -4.60 -10.91
CA ARG A 233 -18.24 -4.66 -11.65
C ARG A 233 -18.41 -3.50 -12.62
N ASN A 234 -17.60 -2.45 -12.46
CA ASN A 234 -17.67 -1.19 -13.22
C ASN A 234 -16.29 -0.77 -13.74
N VAL A 235 -15.56 -1.72 -14.37
CA VAL A 235 -14.16 -1.56 -14.77
C VAL A 235 -13.92 -0.30 -15.60
N ASP A 236 -14.75 -0.07 -16.63
CA ASP A 236 -14.58 1.07 -17.53
C ASP A 236 -14.83 2.40 -16.80
N ALA A 237 -15.89 2.47 -16.00
CA ALA A 237 -16.21 3.66 -15.22
C ALA A 237 -15.13 3.98 -14.18
N TYR A 238 -14.64 2.96 -13.46
CA TYR A 238 -13.57 3.14 -12.49
C TYR A 238 -12.25 3.53 -13.15
N SER A 239 -11.87 2.85 -14.24
CA SER A 239 -10.63 3.16 -14.97
C SER A 239 -10.64 4.58 -15.53
N ALA A 240 -11.76 5.05 -16.05
CA ALA A 240 -11.92 6.42 -16.53
C ALA A 240 -11.83 7.45 -15.37
N ALA A 241 -12.45 7.16 -14.23
CA ALA A 241 -12.35 8.01 -13.04
C ALA A 241 -10.91 8.05 -12.52
N LEU A 242 -10.25 6.90 -12.39
CA LEU A 242 -8.88 6.78 -11.95
C LEU A 242 -7.92 7.55 -12.88
N ALA A 243 -8.06 7.38 -14.20
CA ALA A 243 -7.25 8.09 -15.20
C ALA A 243 -7.31 9.62 -15.00
N ARG A 244 -8.51 10.15 -14.74
CA ARG A 244 -8.76 11.57 -14.49
C ARG A 244 -8.13 12.04 -13.17
N ILE A 245 -8.33 11.26 -12.09
CA ILE A 245 -7.86 11.60 -10.73
C ILE A 245 -6.34 11.63 -10.67
N ILE A 246 -5.66 10.63 -11.26
CA ILE A 246 -4.21 10.55 -11.20
C ILE A 246 -3.49 11.15 -12.42
N GLY A 247 -4.23 11.58 -13.43
CA GLY A 247 -3.66 12.23 -14.61
C GLY A 247 -2.82 11.30 -15.48
N ILE A 248 -3.34 10.08 -15.78
CA ILE A 248 -2.68 9.10 -16.64
C ILE A 248 -3.58 8.75 -17.84
N PRO A 249 -3.03 8.17 -18.93
CA PRO A 249 -3.82 7.68 -20.03
C PRO A 249 -4.87 6.63 -19.59
N PRO A 250 -6.11 6.68 -20.09
CA PRO A 250 -7.16 5.74 -19.74
C PRO A 250 -6.77 4.27 -19.94
N GLU A 251 -6.04 3.97 -21.01
CA GLU A 251 -5.54 2.63 -21.31
C GLU A 251 -4.55 2.13 -20.25
N ALA A 252 -3.71 2.98 -19.68
CA ALA A 252 -2.81 2.60 -18.59
C ALA A 252 -3.58 2.38 -17.29
N ALA A 253 -4.58 3.22 -17.00
CA ALA A 253 -5.45 3.05 -15.86
C ALA A 253 -6.23 1.73 -15.94
N LYS A 254 -6.76 1.40 -17.11
CA LYS A 254 -7.49 0.15 -17.34
C LYS A 254 -6.59 -1.07 -17.24
N LEU A 255 -5.44 -1.05 -17.93
CA LEU A 255 -4.47 -2.14 -17.93
C LEU A 255 -4.01 -2.51 -16.52
N GLN A 256 -3.57 -1.53 -15.73
CA GLN A 256 -3.11 -1.79 -14.36
C GLN A 256 -4.22 -2.36 -13.49
N PHE A 257 -5.45 -1.87 -13.65
CA PHE A 257 -6.57 -2.28 -12.83
C PHE A 257 -7.00 -3.72 -13.16
N GLU A 258 -7.19 -4.04 -14.43
CA GLU A 258 -7.62 -5.37 -14.89
C GLU A 258 -6.64 -6.46 -14.46
N ARG A 259 -5.32 -6.21 -14.55
CA ARG A 259 -4.32 -7.24 -14.24
C ARG A 259 -4.03 -7.42 -12.76
N ARG A 260 -4.33 -6.44 -11.89
CA ARG A 260 -4.09 -6.57 -10.44
C ARG A 260 -5.01 -7.58 -9.77
N GLN A 261 -6.25 -7.75 -10.22
CA GLN A 261 -7.20 -8.72 -9.66
C GLN A 261 -7.29 -8.68 -8.13
N GLN A 262 -7.39 -7.48 -7.56
CA GLN A 262 -7.34 -7.26 -6.12
C GLN A 262 -8.57 -7.83 -5.41
N LYS A 263 -8.32 -8.49 -4.28
CA LYS A 263 -9.37 -9.02 -3.39
C LYS A 263 -9.01 -8.78 -1.94
N TRP A 264 -9.93 -8.20 -1.18
CA TRP A 264 -9.83 -8.19 0.27
C TRP A 264 -10.10 -9.58 0.81
N VAL A 265 -9.26 -10.03 1.74
CA VAL A 265 -9.28 -11.37 2.32
C VAL A 265 -9.19 -11.28 3.84
N ALA A 266 -9.69 -12.30 4.52
CA ALA A 266 -9.48 -12.43 5.96
C ALA A 266 -7.98 -12.54 6.27
N ILE A 267 -7.57 -12.00 7.40
CA ILE A 267 -6.22 -12.21 7.94
C ILE A 267 -6.20 -13.58 8.60
N ASP A 268 -5.95 -14.60 7.79
CA ASP A 268 -5.88 -15.99 8.21
C ASP A 268 -4.43 -16.45 8.42
N ALA A 269 -4.25 -17.72 8.76
CA ALA A 269 -2.94 -18.32 8.99
C ALA A 269 -2.04 -18.24 7.73
N GLN A 270 -2.62 -18.33 6.53
CA GLN A 270 -1.85 -18.25 5.29
C GLN A 270 -1.34 -16.82 5.03
N VAL A 271 -2.17 -15.80 5.25
CA VAL A 271 -1.76 -14.38 5.16
C VAL A 271 -0.60 -14.10 6.12
N ILE A 272 -0.70 -14.58 7.36
CA ILE A 272 0.36 -14.39 8.37
C ILE A 272 1.64 -15.15 7.96
N ALA A 273 1.52 -16.38 7.45
CA ALA A 273 2.66 -17.17 6.99
C ALA A 273 3.36 -16.53 5.78
N ASP A 274 2.60 -16.01 4.81
CA ASP A 274 3.16 -15.31 3.65
C ASP A 274 3.92 -14.04 4.07
N GLN A 275 3.36 -13.29 5.02
CA GLN A 275 4.03 -12.10 5.57
C GLN A 275 5.30 -12.46 6.36
N GLN A 276 5.27 -13.57 7.13
CA GLN A 276 6.46 -14.07 7.80
C GLN A 276 7.53 -14.47 6.79
N GLY A 277 7.15 -15.11 5.69
CA GLY A 277 8.06 -15.45 4.60
C GLY A 277 8.75 -14.22 3.98
N THR A 278 8.04 -13.09 3.88
CA THR A 278 8.63 -11.80 3.45
C THR A 278 9.65 -11.29 4.47
N ALA A 279 9.35 -11.35 5.77
CA ALA A 279 10.26 -10.95 6.83
C ALA A 279 11.52 -11.82 6.87
N ASP A 280 11.36 -13.14 6.77
CA ASP A 280 12.46 -14.11 6.77
C ASP A 280 13.37 -13.91 5.55
N PHE A 281 12.79 -13.66 4.38
CA PHE A 281 13.55 -13.31 3.19
C PHE A 281 14.36 -12.02 3.38
N TYR A 282 13.77 -10.97 3.95
CA TYR A 282 14.47 -9.70 4.23
C TYR A 282 15.64 -9.89 5.19
N ARG A 283 15.49 -10.78 6.16
CA ARG A 283 16.59 -11.17 7.05
C ARG A 283 17.67 -11.94 6.29
N GLN A 284 17.28 -12.90 5.47
CA GLN A 284 18.21 -13.72 4.68
C GLN A 284 19.10 -12.88 3.76
N VAL A 285 18.53 -11.84 3.12
CA VAL A 285 19.29 -10.93 2.24
C VAL A 285 19.93 -9.74 2.98
N GLY A 286 19.87 -9.73 4.31
CA GLY A 286 20.54 -8.74 5.15
C GLY A 286 19.89 -7.36 5.20
N LEU A 287 18.64 -7.20 4.74
CA LEU A 287 17.89 -5.94 4.81
C LEU A 287 17.41 -5.61 6.22
N ILE A 288 17.04 -6.61 6.99
CA ILE A 288 16.74 -6.48 8.41
C ILE A 288 17.74 -7.32 9.23
N LYS A 289 18.23 -6.77 10.33
CA LYS A 289 19.28 -7.41 11.13
C LYS A 289 18.72 -8.42 12.15
N GLN A 290 17.56 -8.11 12.71
CA GLN A 290 16.92 -8.92 13.74
C GLN A 290 15.78 -9.74 13.16
N PRO A 291 15.51 -10.93 13.69
CA PRO A 291 14.30 -11.67 13.34
C PRO A 291 13.07 -10.85 13.71
N LEU A 292 12.06 -10.86 12.87
CA LEU A 292 10.79 -10.18 13.09
C LEU A 292 9.69 -11.24 13.13
N ASP A 293 9.04 -11.40 14.29
CA ASP A 293 7.79 -12.17 14.40
C ASP A 293 6.62 -11.26 14.00
N VAL A 294 6.00 -11.56 12.87
CA VAL A 294 4.91 -10.74 12.34
C VAL A 294 3.56 -11.03 12.98
N LYS A 295 3.41 -12.13 13.74
CA LYS A 295 2.10 -12.55 14.28
C LYS A 295 1.44 -11.46 15.13
N GLY A 296 2.21 -10.76 15.94
CA GLY A 296 1.72 -9.65 16.78
C GLY A 296 1.40 -8.36 16.02
N THR A 297 1.71 -8.28 14.72
CA THR A 297 1.51 -7.09 13.88
C THR A 297 0.17 -7.10 13.13
N PHE A 298 -0.70 -8.04 13.44
CA PHE A 298 -2.05 -8.15 12.89
C PHE A 298 -3.11 -7.95 13.98
N ASP A 299 -4.20 -7.28 13.63
CA ASP A 299 -5.42 -7.27 14.41
C ASP A 299 -6.52 -8.00 13.63
N THR A 300 -6.74 -9.25 13.99
CA THR A 300 -7.73 -10.13 13.34
C THR A 300 -9.17 -9.87 13.78
N GLY A 301 -9.39 -8.92 14.71
CA GLY A 301 -10.72 -8.53 15.19
C GLY A 301 -11.50 -7.62 14.23
N PHE A 302 -10.90 -7.23 13.08
CA PHE A 302 -11.59 -6.51 12.02
C PHE A 302 -12.15 -7.48 10.99
N GLY A 303 -13.46 -7.36 10.69
CA GLY A 303 -14.12 -8.19 9.69
C GLY A 303 -13.96 -7.62 8.28
N VAL A 304 -13.65 -8.49 7.33
CA VAL A 304 -13.73 -8.24 5.90
C VAL A 304 -14.94 -9.00 5.39
N ALA A 305 -16.14 -8.39 5.50
CA ALA A 305 -17.35 -8.93 4.89
C ALA A 305 -17.45 -8.44 3.45
N GLY A 306 -17.34 -9.34 2.48
CA GLY A 306 -17.57 -9.12 1.06
C GLY A 306 -18.76 -9.90 0.59
#